data_e1281ff4655b60a15282d659461bef93
#
_entry.id   e1281ff4655b60a15282d659461bef93
#
_cell.length_a   1.000
_cell.length_b   1.000
_cell.length_c   1.000
_cell.angle_alpha   90.00
_cell.angle_beta   90.00
_cell.angle_gamma   90.00
#
_symmetry.space_group_name_H-M   'P 1'
#
loop_
_entity.id
_entity.type
_entity.pdbx_description
1 polymer ?
#
loop_
_entity_poly.entity_id
_entity_poly.type
_entity_poly.pdbx_seq_one_letter_code
_entity_poly.pdbx_strand_id
1 'polypeptide(L)'
;ISMGGFDVRGELLVNDVVVNCRDEDHAAAVVAAVEGLSGVQLLHWHDRTFNMHEGGKIEVVSLAEVNDRHDLSMAYTPGVARVCMAIHENPALSHELTIRKNTVAVVTDGTAVLGLGDIGPAAAMPVMEGKALLFEEFAGVDTFPICL
;
A
#
# COMPACT_ATOMS: atom_id res chain seq x y z
N ILE A 1 -23.23 2.97 -12.01
CA ILE A 1 -23.65 1.82 -11.22
C ILE A 1 -23.21 0.57 -11.96
N SER A 2 -22.48 -0.30 -11.33
CA SER A 2 -22.22 -1.66 -11.82
C SER A 2 -22.68 -2.66 -10.76
N MET A 3 -23.26 -3.76 -11.20
CA MET A 3 -23.64 -4.87 -10.32
C MET A 3 -22.56 -5.92 -10.39
N GLY A 4 -22.06 -6.34 -9.23
CA GLY A 4 -21.12 -7.44 -9.07
C GLY A 4 -21.83 -8.80 -9.07
N GLY A 5 -21.13 -9.81 -8.55
CA GLY A 5 -21.71 -11.13 -8.35
C GLY A 5 -22.93 -11.13 -7.43
N PHE A 6 -23.74 -12.17 -7.57
CA PHE A 6 -24.83 -12.44 -6.62
C PHE A 6 -24.62 -13.80 -5.96
N ASP A 7 -25.07 -13.90 -4.73
CA ASP A 7 -25.07 -15.12 -3.94
C ASP A 7 -26.48 -15.34 -3.38
N VAL A 8 -26.85 -16.60 -3.18
CA VAL A 8 -28.13 -16.98 -2.59
C VAL A 8 -27.89 -17.56 -1.21
N ARG A 9 -28.33 -16.84 -0.19
CA ARG A 9 -28.23 -17.25 1.21
C ARG A 9 -29.63 -17.58 1.76
N GLY A 10 -30.01 -18.83 1.64
CA GLY A 10 -31.35 -19.28 2.00
C GLY A 10 -32.42 -18.72 1.01
N GLU A 11 -33.36 -17.91 1.53
CA GLU A 11 -34.38 -17.22 0.72
C GLU A 11 -33.97 -15.81 0.27
N LEU A 12 -32.75 -15.37 0.61
CA LEU A 12 -32.24 -14.03 0.29
C LEU A 12 -31.33 -14.07 -0.93
N LEU A 13 -31.54 -13.13 -1.83
CA LEU A 13 -30.61 -12.83 -2.92
C LEU A 13 -29.69 -11.69 -2.49
N VAL A 14 -28.39 -11.99 -2.37
CA VAL A 14 -27.37 -10.99 -2.00
C VAL A 14 -26.70 -10.49 -3.27
N ASN A 15 -26.66 -9.16 -3.44
CA ASN A 15 -26.01 -8.51 -4.57
C ASN A 15 -24.98 -7.49 -4.08
N ASP A 16 -23.83 -7.46 -4.73
CA ASP A 16 -22.85 -6.38 -4.58
C ASP A 16 -23.09 -5.32 -5.65
N VAL A 17 -23.24 -4.08 -5.21
CA VAL A 17 -23.50 -2.95 -6.10
C VAL A 17 -22.43 -1.87 -5.89
N VAL A 18 -21.77 -1.46 -6.97
CA VAL A 18 -20.80 -0.35 -6.96
C VAL A 18 -21.48 0.89 -7.52
N VAL A 19 -21.45 1.96 -6.74
CA VAL A 19 -22.00 3.26 -7.12
C VAL A 19 -20.90 4.31 -7.12
N ASN A 20 -20.75 5.05 -8.22
CA ASN A 20 -19.85 6.19 -8.28
C ASN A 20 -20.54 7.40 -7.65
N CYS A 21 -20.05 7.84 -6.50
CA CYS A 21 -20.53 9.04 -5.82
C CYS A 21 -19.62 10.23 -6.12
N ARG A 22 -20.17 11.44 -6.07
CA ARG A 22 -19.43 12.69 -6.33
C ARG A 22 -18.62 13.13 -5.10
N ASP A 23 -19.17 12.87 -3.92
CA ASP A 23 -18.71 13.30 -2.62
C ASP A 23 -19.35 12.42 -1.53
N GLU A 24 -18.95 12.64 -0.28
CA GLU A 24 -19.47 11.91 0.89
C GLU A 24 -20.98 12.14 1.11
N ASP A 25 -21.48 13.35 0.90
CA ASP A 25 -22.90 13.66 1.03
C ASP A 25 -23.73 12.85 0.03
N HIS A 26 -23.23 12.72 -1.20
CA HIS A 26 -23.89 11.88 -2.21
C HIS A 26 -23.83 10.40 -1.84
N ALA A 27 -22.72 9.92 -1.26
CA ALA A 27 -22.62 8.55 -0.79
C ALA A 27 -23.62 8.28 0.35
N ALA A 28 -23.71 9.18 1.32
CA ALA A 28 -24.69 9.08 2.41
C ALA A 28 -26.14 9.09 1.90
N ALA A 29 -26.45 9.92 0.91
CA ALA A 29 -27.77 9.94 0.28
C ALA A 29 -28.12 8.64 -0.45
N VAL A 30 -27.15 8.01 -1.11
CA VAL A 30 -27.33 6.70 -1.76
C VAL A 30 -27.58 5.61 -0.71
N VAL A 31 -26.80 5.59 0.38
CA VAL A 31 -26.99 4.64 1.50
C VAL A 31 -28.40 4.78 2.06
N ALA A 32 -28.82 6.00 2.42
CA ALA A 32 -30.16 6.27 2.94
C ALA A 32 -31.28 5.87 1.97
N ALA A 33 -31.07 6.09 0.67
CA ALA A 33 -32.04 5.69 -0.35
C ALA A 33 -32.19 4.16 -0.44
N VAL A 34 -31.09 3.40 -0.32
CA VAL A 34 -31.12 1.93 -0.31
C VAL A 34 -31.79 1.40 0.94
N GLU A 35 -31.49 1.96 2.11
CA GLU A 35 -32.11 1.58 3.39
C GLU A 35 -33.63 1.86 3.41
N GLY A 36 -34.07 2.85 2.64
CA GLY A 36 -35.50 3.19 2.50
C GLY A 36 -36.28 2.29 1.55
N LEU A 37 -35.63 1.36 0.83
CA LEU A 37 -36.33 0.48 -0.13
C LEU A 37 -37.06 -0.65 0.58
N SER A 38 -38.31 -0.88 0.22
CA SER A 38 -39.08 -2.00 0.76
C SER A 38 -38.55 -3.34 0.19
N GLY A 39 -38.33 -4.32 1.07
CA GLY A 39 -37.84 -5.63 0.69
C GLY A 39 -36.33 -5.71 0.41
N VAL A 40 -35.61 -4.63 0.71
CA VAL A 40 -34.13 -4.57 0.60
C VAL A 40 -33.55 -4.37 1.99
N GLN A 41 -32.46 -5.07 2.27
CA GLN A 41 -31.65 -4.90 3.46
C GLN A 41 -30.23 -4.56 3.05
N LEU A 42 -29.73 -3.40 3.49
CA LEU A 42 -28.31 -3.07 3.38
C LEU A 42 -27.54 -3.87 4.44
N LEU A 43 -26.65 -4.75 3.99
CA LEU A 43 -25.85 -5.57 4.89
C LEU A 43 -24.61 -4.81 5.37
N HIS A 44 -23.90 -4.17 4.44
CA HIS A 44 -22.73 -3.33 4.69
C HIS A 44 -22.47 -2.42 3.49
N TRP A 45 -21.73 -1.37 3.72
CA TRP A 45 -21.16 -0.54 2.66
C TRP A 45 -19.78 -0.05 3.05
N HIS A 46 -18.95 0.27 2.07
CA HIS A 46 -17.61 0.81 2.31
C HIS A 46 -17.18 1.69 1.12
N ASP A 47 -16.33 2.66 1.40
CA ASP A 47 -15.63 3.41 0.37
C ASP A 47 -14.46 2.58 -0.17
N ARG A 48 -14.49 2.27 -1.46
CA ARG A 48 -13.46 1.45 -2.11
C ARG A 48 -12.08 2.11 -2.09
N THR A 49 -12.02 3.45 -2.07
CA THR A 49 -10.77 4.18 -1.97
C THR A 49 -10.14 3.97 -0.60
N PHE A 50 -10.91 4.15 0.48
CA PHE A 50 -10.43 3.86 1.83
C PHE A 50 -10.04 2.39 2.00
N ASN A 51 -10.86 1.49 1.51
CA ASN A 51 -10.59 0.05 1.58
C ASN A 51 -9.28 -0.34 0.88
N MET A 52 -8.95 0.31 -0.26
CA MET A 52 -7.68 0.10 -0.95
C MET A 52 -6.46 0.60 -0.14
N HIS A 53 -6.67 1.52 0.79
CA HIS A 53 -5.61 2.08 1.63
C HIS A 53 -5.45 1.39 2.98
N GLU A 54 -6.38 0.51 3.36
CA GLU A 54 -6.28 -0.24 4.62
C GLU A 54 -5.03 -1.11 4.66
N GLY A 55 -4.18 -0.87 5.67
CA GLY A 55 -2.89 -1.57 5.81
C GLY A 55 -1.76 -1.07 4.91
N GLY A 56 -2.01 -0.02 4.10
CA GLY A 56 -1.07 0.50 3.10
C GLY A 56 -1.18 -0.16 1.73
N LYS A 57 -0.50 0.40 0.75
CA LYS A 57 -0.52 -0.08 -0.65
C LYS A 57 0.73 -0.81 -1.08
N ILE A 58 1.75 -0.81 -0.23
CA ILE A 58 3.04 -1.48 -0.45
C ILE A 58 3.45 -2.19 0.83
N GLU A 59 4.28 -3.21 0.69
CA GLU A 59 4.92 -3.87 1.83
C GLU A 59 6.41 -4.10 1.53
N VAL A 60 7.20 -4.26 2.60
CA VAL A 60 8.61 -4.64 2.51
C VAL A 60 8.75 -6.07 3.02
N VAL A 61 9.22 -6.97 2.15
CA VAL A 61 9.36 -8.39 2.47
C VAL A 61 10.84 -8.79 2.49
N SER A 62 11.18 -9.75 3.35
CA SER A 62 12.52 -10.36 3.37
C SER A 62 12.68 -11.30 2.20
N LEU A 63 13.77 -11.16 1.43
CA LEU A 63 14.16 -12.09 0.39
C LEU A 63 15.02 -13.25 0.92
N ALA A 64 15.69 -13.04 2.05
CA ALA A 64 16.51 -14.07 2.68
C ALA A 64 15.69 -14.86 3.69
N GLU A 65 15.76 -16.18 3.60
CA GLU A 65 15.23 -17.06 4.62
C GLU A 65 16.23 -17.23 5.76
N VAL A 66 15.73 -17.21 6.99
CA VAL A 66 16.53 -17.43 8.20
C VAL A 66 15.85 -18.56 9.00
N ASN A 67 16.29 -19.77 8.80
CA ASN A 67 15.69 -20.97 9.39
C ASN A 67 16.44 -21.43 10.67
N ASP A 68 17.72 -21.08 10.79
CA ASP A 68 18.56 -21.48 11.91
C ASP A 68 19.60 -20.41 12.32
N ARG A 69 20.43 -20.75 13.33
CA ARG A 69 21.50 -19.85 13.80
C ARG A 69 22.61 -19.64 12.78
N HIS A 70 22.82 -20.60 11.88
CA HIS A 70 23.82 -20.48 10.85
C HIS A 70 23.40 -19.44 9.82
N ASP A 71 22.15 -19.51 9.34
CA ASP A 71 21.57 -18.53 8.43
C ASP A 71 21.61 -17.13 9.04
N LEU A 72 21.20 -17.00 10.31
CA LEU A 72 21.26 -15.74 11.03
C LEU A 72 22.68 -15.18 11.12
N SER A 73 23.68 -16.05 11.34
CA SER A 73 25.08 -15.63 11.42
C SER A 73 25.65 -15.13 10.08
N MET A 74 25.11 -15.63 8.97
CA MET A 74 25.46 -15.15 7.62
C MET A 74 24.75 -13.83 7.29
N ALA A 75 23.44 -13.77 7.58
CA ALA A 75 22.60 -12.62 7.25
C ALA A 75 22.90 -11.38 8.13
N TYR A 76 23.36 -11.60 9.36
CA TYR A 76 23.63 -10.54 10.32
C TYR A 76 25.02 -10.73 10.97
N THR A 77 25.12 -10.94 12.28
CA THR A 77 26.37 -10.98 13.02
C THR A 77 26.79 -12.44 13.30
N PRO A 78 28.05 -12.84 13.03
CA PRO A 78 29.22 -12.04 12.61
C PRO A 78 29.45 -11.96 11.08
N GLY A 79 28.76 -12.77 10.27
CA GLY A 79 29.07 -12.98 8.86
C GLY A 79 28.97 -11.72 8.00
N VAL A 80 27.99 -10.85 8.26
CA VAL A 80 27.76 -9.61 7.51
C VAL A 80 28.96 -8.66 7.51
N ALA A 81 29.83 -8.73 8.53
CA ALA A 81 31.03 -7.90 8.62
C ALA A 81 31.96 -8.09 7.41
N ARG A 82 32.05 -9.29 6.87
CA ARG A 82 32.85 -9.58 5.66
C ARG A 82 32.30 -8.85 4.44
N VAL A 83 30.98 -8.81 4.31
CA VAL A 83 30.30 -8.09 3.22
C VAL A 83 30.51 -6.57 3.37
N CYS A 84 30.38 -6.06 4.59
CA CYS A 84 30.64 -4.64 4.88
C CYS A 84 32.07 -4.24 4.50
N MET A 85 33.07 -5.05 4.86
CA MET A 85 34.47 -4.77 4.53
C MET A 85 34.73 -4.86 3.03
N ALA A 86 34.16 -5.82 2.33
CA ALA A 86 34.27 -5.90 0.87
C ALA A 86 33.71 -4.66 0.18
N ILE A 87 32.56 -4.14 0.64
CA ILE A 87 31.98 -2.89 0.12
C ILE A 87 32.83 -1.68 0.50
N HIS A 88 33.42 -1.66 1.70
CA HIS A 88 34.32 -0.58 2.11
C HIS A 88 35.56 -0.50 1.20
N GLU A 89 36.13 -1.62 0.84
CA GLU A 89 37.29 -1.73 -0.08
C GLU A 89 36.90 -1.42 -1.54
N ASN A 90 35.72 -1.84 -1.96
CA ASN A 90 35.19 -1.58 -3.28
C ASN A 90 33.70 -1.11 -3.22
N PRO A 91 33.43 0.21 -3.15
CA PRO A 91 32.08 0.74 -3.02
C PRO A 91 31.11 0.33 -4.13
N ALA A 92 31.58 -0.04 -5.33
CA ALA A 92 30.72 -0.50 -6.42
C ALA A 92 29.94 -1.78 -6.04
N LEU A 93 30.50 -2.63 -5.20
CA LEU A 93 29.86 -3.85 -4.70
C LEU A 93 28.56 -3.56 -3.92
N SER A 94 28.34 -2.33 -3.44
CA SER A 94 27.08 -1.97 -2.78
C SER A 94 25.86 -2.14 -3.70
N HIS A 95 26.01 -1.99 -5.01
CA HIS A 95 24.96 -2.22 -5.99
C HIS A 95 24.74 -3.70 -6.34
N GLU A 96 25.67 -4.56 -5.97
CA GLU A 96 25.56 -6.01 -6.19
C GLU A 96 25.07 -6.73 -4.93
N LEU A 97 25.58 -6.29 -3.76
CA LEU A 97 25.40 -6.97 -2.48
C LEU A 97 24.33 -6.38 -1.58
N THR A 98 23.67 -5.31 -2.01
CA THR A 98 22.62 -4.66 -1.22
C THR A 98 21.42 -4.26 -2.06
N ILE A 99 20.33 -3.91 -1.38
CA ILE A 99 19.09 -3.38 -1.98
C ILE A 99 19.32 -2.10 -2.82
N ARG A 100 20.47 -1.42 -2.68
CA ARG A 100 20.84 -0.26 -3.51
C ARG A 100 20.86 -0.54 -5.02
N LYS A 101 20.92 -1.80 -5.43
CA LYS A 101 20.88 -2.17 -6.85
C LYS A 101 19.65 -1.64 -7.58
N ASN A 102 18.52 -1.55 -6.90
CA ASN A 102 17.23 -1.23 -7.51
C ASN A 102 16.29 -0.43 -6.59
N THR A 103 16.76 0.22 -5.53
CA THR A 103 15.89 0.85 -4.55
C THR A 103 15.96 2.36 -4.60
N VAL A 104 14.79 3.03 -4.55
CA VAL A 104 14.63 4.49 -4.50
C VAL A 104 13.74 4.87 -3.31
N ALA A 105 14.13 5.88 -2.56
CA ALA A 105 13.30 6.48 -1.52
C ALA A 105 12.54 7.69 -2.08
N VAL A 106 11.23 7.76 -1.81
CA VAL A 106 10.41 8.94 -2.05
C VAL A 106 10.32 9.70 -0.73
N VAL A 107 10.94 10.87 -0.67
CA VAL A 107 11.07 11.64 0.59
C VAL A 107 10.21 12.90 0.53
N THR A 108 9.48 13.19 1.60
CA THR A 108 8.68 14.41 1.76
C THR A 108 8.57 14.83 3.24
N ASP A 109 8.37 16.11 3.47
CA ASP A 109 7.94 16.66 4.77
C ASP A 109 6.43 16.99 4.80
N GLY A 110 5.72 16.77 3.69
CA GLY A 110 4.30 17.00 3.58
C GLY A 110 3.88 18.47 3.45
N THR A 111 4.82 19.40 3.28
CA THR A 111 4.54 20.85 3.22
C THR A 111 3.90 21.30 1.90
N ALA A 112 3.98 20.50 0.83
CA ALA A 112 3.44 20.84 -0.48
C ALA A 112 2.87 19.61 -1.21
N VAL A 113 1.72 19.15 -0.78
CA VAL A 113 1.00 18.05 -1.43
C VAL A 113 0.05 18.61 -2.49
N LEU A 114 0.17 18.12 -3.73
CA LEU A 114 -0.57 18.62 -4.89
C LEU A 114 -2.10 18.66 -4.64
N GLY A 115 -2.66 19.87 -4.74
CA GLY A 115 -4.09 20.11 -4.52
C GLY A 115 -4.51 20.24 -3.05
N LEU A 116 -3.64 19.92 -2.09
CA LEU A 116 -3.96 19.92 -0.66
C LEU A 116 -3.12 20.94 0.16
N GLY A 117 -1.96 21.35 -0.37
CA GLY A 117 -1.06 22.26 0.32
C GLY A 117 -0.23 21.58 1.42
N ASP A 118 -0.04 22.28 2.53
CA ASP A 118 0.66 21.77 3.72
C ASP A 118 -0.30 20.97 4.59
N ILE A 119 -0.14 19.67 4.57
CA ILE A 119 -0.94 18.71 5.37
C ILE A 119 -0.08 17.87 6.32
N GLY A 120 1.23 18.11 6.32
CA GLY A 120 2.20 17.41 7.14
C GLY A 120 2.55 15.98 6.66
N PRO A 121 3.60 15.39 7.25
CA PRO A 121 4.17 14.14 6.75
C PRO A 121 3.22 12.94 6.88
N ALA A 122 2.49 12.82 7.97
CA ALA A 122 1.60 11.68 8.19
C ALA A 122 0.47 11.64 7.15
N ALA A 123 -0.16 12.78 6.87
CA ALA A 123 -1.24 12.85 5.89
C ALA A 123 -0.75 12.77 4.42
N ALA A 124 0.54 13.04 4.18
CA ALA A 124 1.16 12.88 2.87
C ALA A 124 1.45 11.40 2.52
N MET A 125 1.53 10.51 3.50
CA MET A 125 1.91 9.10 3.30
C MET A 125 1.12 8.39 2.20
N PRO A 126 -0.22 8.47 2.13
CA PRO A 126 -0.98 7.77 1.09
C PRO A 126 -0.60 8.19 -0.34
N VAL A 127 -0.25 9.47 -0.54
CA VAL A 127 0.20 9.98 -1.84
C VAL A 127 1.60 9.46 -2.17
N MET A 128 2.48 9.39 -1.18
CA MET A 128 3.85 8.89 -1.35
C MET A 128 3.88 7.38 -1.61
N GLU A 129 3.01 6.61 -0.95
CA GLU A 129 2.80 5.19 -1.30
C GLU A 129 2.27 5.03 -2.72
N GLY A 130 1.37 5.91 -3.16
CA GLY A 130 0.92 5.91 -4.55
C GLY A 130 2.06 6.15 -5.55
N LYS A 131 3.01 7.04 -5.25
CA LYS A 131 4.21 7.23 -6.07
C LYS A 131 5.10 6.00 -6.06
N ALA A 132 5.33 5.40 -4.89
CA ALA A 132 6.10 4.16 -4.78
C ALA A 132 5.50 3.05 -5.64
N LEU A 133 4.18 2.82 -5.53
CA LEU A 133 3.44 1.87 -6.36
C LEU A 133 3.65 2.11 -7.86
N LEU A 134 3.63 3.37 -8.33
CA LEU A 134 3.85 3.67 -9.74
C LEU A 134 5.29 3.35 -10.21
N PHE A 135 6.30 3.57 -9.37
CA PHE A 135 7.67 3.17 -9.67
C PHE A 135 7.82 1.65 -9.79
N GLU A 136 7.17 0.90 -8.91
CA GLU A 136 7.19 -0.56 -8.95
C GLU A 136 6.48 -1.09 -10.20
N GLU A 137 5.25 -0.66 -10.45
CA GLU A 137 4.40 -1.16 -11.54
C GLU A 137 4.93 -0.79 -12.93
N PHE A 138 5.45 0.44 -13.10
CA PHE A 138 5.84 0.91 -14.44
C PHE A 138 7.34 0.88 -14.71
N ALA A 139 8.17 0.88 -13.69
CA ALA A 139 9.62 0.90 -13.86
C ALA A 139 10.33 -0.33 -13.26
N GLY A 140 9.64 -1.16 -12.49
CA GLY A 140 10.24 -2.30 -11.80
C GLY A 140 11.28 -1.88 -10.77
N VAL A 141 11.11 -0.70 -10.16
CA VAL A 141 12.02 -0.14 -9.16
C VAL A 141 11.39 -0.29 -7.78
N ASP A 142 12.09 -0.98 -6.89
CA ASP A 142 11.70 -1.12 -5.49
C ASP A 142 11.69 0.27 -4.84
N THR A 143 10.55 0.72 -4.36
CA THR A 143 10.40 2.09 -3.89
C THR A 143 9.64 2.13 -2.58
N PHE A 144 10.07 2.97 -1.65
CA PHE A 144 9.40 3.17 -0.37
C PHE A 144 9.36 4.64 0.03
N PRO A 145 8.29 5.08 0.71
CA PRO A 145 8.14 6.46 1.18
C PRO A 145 8.86 6.70 2.51
N ILE A 146 9.41 7.91 2.65
CA ILE A 146 9.91 8.46 3.91
C ILE A 146 9.23 9.82 4.11
N CYS A 147 8.35 9.92 5.08
CA CYS A 147 7.68 11.17 5.46
C CYS A 147 8.25 11.66 6.80
N LEU A 148 8.91 12.84 6.81
CA LEU A 148 9.71 13.38 7.91
C LEU A 148 9.04 14.60 8.55
#